data_929b548c17cc2ca359e5fcde9b4dd338
#
_entry.id   929b548c17cc2ca359e5fcde9b4dd338
#
_cell.length_a   1.000
_cell.length_b   1.000
_cell.length_c   1.000
_cell.angle_alpha   90.00
_cell.angle_beta   90.00
_cell.angle_gamma   90.00
#
_symmetry.space_group_name_H-M   'P 1'
#
loop_
_entity.id
_entity.type
_entity.pdbx_description
1 polymer ?
#
loop_
_entity_poly.entity_id
_entity_poly.type
_entity_poly.pdbx_seq_one_letter_code
_entity_poly.pdbx_strand_id
1 'polypeptide(L)'
;MTVRASSPPTTTAPSRAVLPVILLAQFVIPLSIAGTAVGLPAISVELGAEPVLLQGIVNGFNLAFAVCTLMWGAIADRIGPGRAFFFGVLAVVLGSILSAASPSLLVLDVARVLAGIGSAAVITGATATIHSAFEGPSRARAFAAFGMVNGLGLAAGPSLSGVLIGLLGWRAVFVVHAVVLLAALAGSRALRRLPRTALASGSRLFDVGLLRNPGFLAMVLIPVAGAVGFVTFLTYLPAALQAIHGFTAGGAGTLMLVMTLPVLLAPPLVHRVRARHPRIDAGVVSLAALVCLVLAAAGFFALRPEVPVWWTVLPMILAGAGFGLPLGVVDGSALSFVPAERSGTAAGLLNFFRIGSEALFVALYAVVLTAAVRAQPGTVGIADQVAAGQPGHGDVYTQALTPVLWGIGVVVVLLGVSFVALYRRAVKNR
;
A
#
# COMPACT_ATOMS: atom_id res chain seq x y z
N MET A 1 14.30 30.72 -50.77
CA MET A 1 13.49 29.69 -50.08
C MET A 1 13.74 29.83 -48.58
N THR A 2 12.90 30.60 -47.89
CA THR A 2 13.02 30.91 -46.46
C THR A 2 12.32 29.79 -45.68
N VAL A 3 13.11 28.98 -44.96
CA VAL A 3 12.61 27.97 -44.04
C VAL A 3 11.94 28.70 -42.86
N ARG A 4 10.61 28.65 -42.80
CA ARG A 4 9.85 29.09 -41.62
C ARG A 4 10.25 28.17 -40.45
N ALA A 5 10.96 28.72 -39.49
CA ALA A 5 11.16 28.09 -38.18
C ALA A 5 9.78 27.89 -37.55
N SER A 6 9.37 26.64 -37.39
CA SER A 6 8.18 26.27 -36.61
C SER A 6 8.41 26.68 -35.17
N SER A 7 7.59 27.58 -34.66
CA SER A 7 7.57 27.94 -33.23
C SER A 7 7.42 26.70 -32.39
N PRO A 8 8.17 26.55 -31.27
CA PRO A 8 7.98 25.44 -30.37
C PRO A 8 6.55 25.45 -29.82
N PRO A 9 5.90 24.29 -29.62
CA PRO A 9 4.57 24.23 -29.09
C PRO A 9 4.55 24.92 -27.72
N THR A 10 3.68 25.90 -27.55
CA THR A 10 3.43 26.57 -26.28
C THR A 10 2.95 25.52 -25.26
N THR A 11 3.83 25.10 -24.36
CA THR A 11 3.48 24.30 -23.21
C THR A 11 2.57 25.14 -22.31
N THR A 12 1.26 24.95 -22.44
CA THR A 12 0.29 25.54 -21.51
C THR A 12 0.58 24.97 -20.13
N ALA A 13 0.91 25.84 -19.18
CA ALA A 13 1.14 25.44 -17.80
C ALA A 13 -0.05 24.58 -17.30
N PRO A 14 0.19 23.46 -16.62
CA PRO A 14 -0.88 22.60 -16.16
C PRO A 14 -1.83 23.39 -15.26
N SER A 15 -3.14 23.18 -15.43
CA SER A 15 -4.14 23.81 -14.58
C SER A 15 -3.77 23.61 -13.11
N ARG A 16 -3.83 24.67 -12.29
CA ARG A 16 -3.53 24.64 -10.86
C ARG A 16 -4.33 23.56 -10.09
N ALA A 17 -5.42 23.07 -10.66
CA ALA A 17 -6.28 22.03 -10.08
C ALA A 17 -5.77 20.60 -10.32
N VAL A 18 -4.84 20.35 -11.26
CA VAL A 18 -4.43 19.00 -11.66
C VAL A 18 -3.81 18.23 -10.49
N LEU A 19 -2.80 18.79 -9.85
CA LEU A 19 -2.11 18.12 -8.74
C LEU A 19 -3.02 17.91 -7.52
N PRO A 20 -3.75 18.91 -7.01
CA PRO A 20 -4.67 18.71 -5.88
C PRO A 20 -5.70 17.61 -6.11
N VAL A 21 -6.29 17.52 -7.31
CA VAL A 21 -7.26 16.48 -7.65
C VAL A 21 -6.62 15.08 -7.62
N ILE A 22 -5.41 14.95 -8.16
CA ILE A 22 -4.63 13.70 -8.11
C ILE A 22 -4.35 13.32 -6.65
N LEU A 23 -3.88 14.26 -5.84
CA LEU A 23 -3.52 14.01 -4.45
C LEU A 23 -4.74 13.64 -3.60
N LEU A 24 -5.90 14.23 -3.85
CA LEU A 24 -7.13 13.91 -3.15
C LEU A 24 -7.58 12.47 -3.42
N ALA A 25 -7.56 12.02 -4.68
CA ALA A 25 -7.87 10.65 -5.03
C ALA A 25 -6.82 9.67 -4.49
N GLN A 26 -5.52 10.06 -4.58
CA GLN A 26 -4.41 9.26 -4.07
C GLN A 26 -4.46 9.07 -2.56
N PHE A 27 -5.01 10.00 -1.79
CA PHE A 27 -5.17 9.85 -0.34
C PHE A 27 -6.13 8.70 0.02
N VAL A 28 -7.23 8.57 -0.72
CA VAL A 28 -8.28 7.58 -0.40
C VAL A 28 -7.86 6.14 -0.69
N ILE A 29 -7.04 5.91 -1.71
CA ILE A 29 -6.67 4.53 -2.10
C ILE A 29 -5.92 3.80 -0.97
N PRO A 30 -4.77 4.29 -0.46
CA PRO A 30 -4.09 3.63 0.64
C PRO A 30 -4.87 3.67 1.96
N LEU A 31 -5.67 4.72 2.18
CA LEU A 31 -6.61 4.79 3.31
C LEU A 31 -7.60 3.61 3.26
N SER A 32 -8.14 3.29 2.07
CA SER A 32 -9.07 2.18 1.87
C SER A 32 -8.37 0.82 2.05
N ILE A 33 -7.11 0.67 1.63
CA ILE A 33 -6.32 -0.55 1.82
C ILE A 33 -6.16 -0.85 3.31
N ALA A 34 -5.63 0.12 4.06
CA ALA A 34 -5.29 -0.07 5.46
C ALA A 34 -6.51 0.00 6.40
N GLY A 35 -7.50 0.82 6.06
CA GLY A 35 -8.64 1.09 6.93
C GLY A 35 -9.76 0.06 6.88
N THR A 36 -9.96 -0.62 5.76
CA THR A 36 -11.06 -1.59 5.61
C THR A 36 -10.91 -2.79 6.57
N ALA A 37 -9.68 -3.25 6.79
CA ALA A 37 -9.40 -4.40 7.65
C ALA A 37 -9.80 -4.17 9.11
N VAL A 38 -9.80 -2.93 9.60
CA VAL A 38 -10.27 -2.58 10.96
C VAL A 38 -11.74 -2.91 11.14
N GLY A 39 -12.52 -2.88 10.06
CA GLY A 39 -13.96 -3.16 10.06
C GLY A 39 -14.32 -4.64 9.99
N LEU A 40 -13.39 -5.55 9.69
CA LEU A 40 -13.71 -6.98 9.50
C LEU A 40 -14.47 -7.60 10.66
N PRO A 41 -14.11 -7.37 11.95
CA PRO A 41 -14.88 -7.90 13.07
C PRO A 41 -16.33 -7.38 13.09
N ALA A 42 -16.55 -6.09 12.85
CA ALA A 42 -17.89 -5.51 12.84
C ALA A 42 -18.73 -6.00 11.62
N ILE A 43 -18.10 -6.14 10.46
CA ILE A 43 -18.72 -6.70 9.26
C ILE A 43 -19.11 -8.16 9.49
N SER A 44 -18.24 -8.95 10.12
CA SER A 44 -18.49 -10.37 10.38
C SER A 44 -19.67 -10.61 11.32
N VAL A 45 -19.90 -9.71 12.27
CA VAL A 45 -21.06 -9.78 13.18
C VAL A 45 -22.36 -9.51 12.43
N GLU A 46 -22.37 -8.61 11.46
CA GLU A 46 -23.59 -8.19 10.77
C GLU A 46 -23.91 -9.01 9.51
N LEU A 47 -22.88 -9.31 8.70
CA LEU A 47 -23.06 -9.97 7.38
C LEU A 47 -22.64 -11.44 7.36
N GLY A 48 -22.09 -11.94 8.47
CA GLY A 48 -21.58 -13.32 8.57
C GLY A 48 -20.05 -13.40 8.52
N ALA A 49 -19.53 -14.53 9.00
CA ALA A 49 -18.08 -14.76 9.17
C ALA A 49 -17.53 -15.80 8.18
N GLU A 50 -18.16 -15.97 7.00
CA GLU A 50 -17.64 -16.88 5.99
C GLU A 50 -16.23 -16.43 5.55
N PRO A 51 -15.18 -17.25 5.77
CA PRO A 51 -13.80 -16.79 5.70
C PRO A 51 -13.38 -16.33 4.32
N VAL A 52 -13.80 -17.05 3.30
CA VAL A 52 -13.42 -16.74 1.90
C VAL A 52 -13.95 -15.37 1.51
N LEU A 53 -15.24 -15.12 1.76
CA LEU A 53 -15.86 -13.84 1.45
C LEU A 53 -15.37 -12.74 2.38
N LEU A 54 -15.24 -12.99 3.70
CA LEU A 54 -14.79 -11.97 4.63
C LEU A 54 -13.35 -11.50 4.33
N GLN A 55 -12.47 -12.44 3.98
CA GLN A 55 -11.11 -12.12 3.54
C GLN A 55 -11.09 -11.53 2.12
N GLY A 56 -12.06 -11.87 1.31
CA GLY A 56 -12.29 -11.31 -0.02
C GLY A 56 -12.42 -9.79 -0.01
N ILE A 57 -13.01 -9.22 1.04
CA ILE A 57 -13.19 -7.76 1.20
C ILE A 57 -11.86 -7.00 1.10
N VAL A 58 -10.79 -7.54 1.69
CA VAL A 58 -9.44 -6.96 1.64
C VAL A 58 -8.66 -7.51 0.46
N ASN A 59 -8.62 -8.83 0.32
CA ASN A 59 -7.77 -9.51 -0.66
C ASN A 59 -8.29 -9.34 -2.09
N GLY A 60 -9.61 -9.33 -2.28
CA GLY A 60 -10.24 -9.09 -3.60
C GLY A 60 -9.90 -7.71 -4.14
N PHE A 61 -9.95 -6.68 -3.28
CA PHE A 61 -9.48 -5.34 -3.65
C PHE A 61 -8.00 -5.35 -4.03
N ASN A 62 -7.12 -5.89 -3.18
CA ASN A 62 -5.68 -5.86 -3.38
C ASN A 62 -5.26 -6.66 -4.61
N LEU A 63 -5.85 -7.83 -4.84
CA LEU A 63 -5.60 -8.67 -6.02
C LEU A 63 -6.05 -7.97 -7.31
N ALA A 64 -7.28 -7.45 -7.34
CA ALA A 64 -7.78 -6.70 -8.47
C ALA A 64 -6.92 -5.47 -8.76
N PHE A 65 -6.51 -4.75 -7.72
CA PHE A 65 -5.62 -3.60 -7.81
C PHE A 65 -4.27 -3.98 -8.42
N ALA A 66 -3.60 -5.02 -7.92
CA ALA A 66 -2.30 -5.45 -8.41
C ALA A 66 -2.36 -5.92 -9.88
N VAL A 67 -3.29 -6.81 -10.21
CA VAL A 67 -3.44 -7.38 -11.56
C VAL A 67 -3.83 -6.30 -12.57
N CYS A 68 -4.82 -5.47 -12.23
CA CYS A 68 -5.33 -4.46 -13.16
C CYS A 68 -4.37 -3.28 -13.33
N THR A 69 -3.42 -3.03 -12.41
CA THR A 69 -2.41 -1.97 -12.59
C THR A 69 -1.61 -2.16 -13.88
N LEU A 70 -1.30 -3.40 -14.23
CA LEU A 70 -0.61 -3.73 -15.48
C LEU A 70 -1.47 -3.47 -16.72
N MET A 71 -2.73 -3.89 -16.64
CA MET A 71 -3.69 -3.71 -17.74
C MET A 71 -3.99 -2.23 -17.97
N TRP A 72 -4.15 -1.45 -16.90
CA TRP A 72 -4.43 -0.03 -16.99
C TRP A 72 -3.26 0.79 -17.54
N GLY A 73 -2.01 0.31 -17.45
CA GLY A 73 -0.87 0.89 -18.16
C GLY A 73 -1.15 0.94 -19.67
N ALA A 74 -1.44 -0.22 -20.26
CA ALA A 74 -1.73 -0.32 -21.70
C ALA A 74 -3.03 0.39 -22.11
N ILE A 75 -4.04 0.41 -21.25
CA ILE A 75 -5.31 1.13 -21.50
C ILE A 75 -5.06 2.64 -21.47
N ALA A 76 -4.33 3.14 -20.47
CA ALA A 76 -4.01 4.56 -20.32
C ALA A 76 -3.24 5.12 -21.53
N ASP A 77 -2.35 4.30 -22.13
CA ASP A 77 -1.63 4.66 -23.35
C ASP A 77 -2.58 4.88 -24.53
N ARG A 78 -3.67 4.12 -24.61
CA ARG A 78 -4.66 4.19 -25.69
C ARG A 78 -5.67 5.32 -25.51
N ILE A 79 -6.26 5.43 -24.32
CA ILE A 79 -7.36 6.38 -24.06
C ILE A 79 -6.87 7.73 -23.52
N GLY A 80 -5.62 7.80 -23.08
CA GLY A 80 -4.99 8.93 -22.42
C GLY A 80 -5.06 8.88 -20.90
N PRO A 81 -4.01 9.37 -20.20
CA PRO A 81 -3.88 9.23 -18.74
C PRO A 81 -5.00 9.93 -17.95
N GLY A 82 -5.45 11.11 -18.38
CA GLY A 82 -6.53 11.82 -17.72
C GLY A 82 -7.89 11.13 -17.82
N ARG A 83 -8.15 10.38 -18.90
CA ARG A 83 -9.36 9.56 -19.03
C ARG A 83 -9.27 8.30 -18.19
N ALA A 84 -8.10 7.64 -18.16
CA ALA A 84 -7.86 6.49 -17.28
C ALA A 84 -8.09 6.89 -15.81
N PHE A 85 -7.53 8.01 -15.37
CA PHE A 85 -7.77 8.56 -14.04
C PHE A 85 -9.26 8.80 -13.77
N PHE A 86 -9.99 9.45 -14.71
CA PHE A 86 -11.41 9.72 -14.55
C PHE A 86 -12.24 8.45 -14.38
N PHE A 87 -12.07 7.46 -15.26
CA PHE A 87 -12.79 6.19 -15.17
C PHE A 87 -12.40 5.40 -13.92
N GLY A 88 -11.13 5.51 -13.51
CA GLY A 88 -10.65 4.94 -12.25
C GLY A 88 -11.38 5.53 -11.05
N VAL A 89 -11.40 6.85 -10.90
CA VAL A 89 -12.10 7.52 -9.80
C VAL A 89 -13.59 7.18 -9.81
N LEU A 90 -14.23 7.15 -10.98
CA LEU A 90 -15.64 6.77 -11.11
C LEU A 90 -15.88 5.34 -10.61
N ALA A 91 -15.03 4.39 -11.00
CA ALA A 91 -15.16 3.00 -10.55
C ALA A 91 -14.96 2.85 -9.03
N VAL A 92 -14.00 3.60 -8.43
CA VAL A 92 -13.81 3.59 -6.98
C VAL A 92 -15.00 4.23 -6.26
N VAL A 93 -15.57 5.31 -6.78
CA VAL A 93 -16.82 5.92 -6.23
C VAL A 93 -17.95 4.92 -6.23
N LEU A 94 -18.21 4.27 -7.38
CA LEU A 94 -19.27 3.26 -7.49
C LEU A 94 -19.01 2.08 -6.56
N GLY A 95 -17.78 1.56 -6.52
CA GLY A 95 -17.39 0.50 -5.60
C GLY A 95 -17.56 0.89 -4.13
N SER A 96 -17.25 2.13 -3.75
CA SER A 96 -17.43 2.64 -2.39
C SER A 96 -18.91 2.78 -2.02
N ILE A 97 -19.76 3.30 -2.91
CA ILE A 97 -21.22 3.40 -2.71
C ILE A 97 -21.84 2.01 -2.56
N LEU A 98 -21.48 1.06 -3.45
CA LEU A 98 -21.95 -0.32 -3.39
C LEU A 98 -21.47 -1.01 -2.10
N SER A 99 -20.24 -0.75 -1.66
CA SER A 99 -19.72 -1.27 -0.38
C SER A 99 -20.53 -0.75 0.81
N ALA A 100 -20.85 0.54 0.84
CA ALA A 100 -21.66 1.14 1.91
C ALA A 100 -23.09 0.61 1.93
N ALA A 101 -23.67 0.29 0.76
CA ALA A 101 -25.03 -0.21 0.61
C ALA A 101 -25.14 -1.74 0.64
N SER A 102 -24.03 -2.46 0.82
CA SER A 102 -24.00 -3.93 0.66
C SER A 102 -24.87 -4.64 1.72
N PRO A 103 -25.76 -5.56 1.28
CA PRO A 103 -26.59 -6.37 2.15
C PRO A 103 -25.97 -7.73 2.50
N SER A 104 -24.85 -8.12 1.86
CA SER A 104 -24.17 -9.40 2.05
C SER A 104 -22.68 -9.31 1.77
N LEU A 105 -21.90 -10.27 2.27
CA LEU A 105 -20.46 -10.37 2.01
C LEU A 105 -20.14 -10.44 0.52
N LEU A 106 -20.90 -11.23 -0.25
CA LEU A 106 -20.66 -11.38 -1.70
C LEU A 106 -20.80 -10.05 -2.45
N VAL A 107 -21.85 -9.26 -2.15
CA VAL A 107 -22.04 -7.93 -2.76
C VAL A 107 -20.91 -6.99 -2.35
N LEU A 108 -20.49 -7.06 -1.10
CA LEU A 108 -19.36 -6.28 -0.58
C LEU A 108 -18.05 -6.65 -1.31
N ASP A 109 -17.78 -7.94 -1.51
CA ASP A 109 -16.60 -8.42 -2.24
C ASP A 109 -16.57 -7.93 -3.69
N VAL A 110 -17.68 -8.06 -4.41
CA VAL A 110 -17.80 -7.57 -5.80
C VAL A 110 -17.56 -6.06 -5.84
N ALA A 111 -18.11 -5.31 -4.88
CA ALA A 111 -17.90 -3.88 -4.79
C ALA A 111 -16.42 -3.53 -4.50
N ARG A 112 -15.75 -4.32 -3.66
CA ARG A 112 -14.32 -4.16 -3.36
C ARG A 112 -13.43 -4.49 -4.55
N VAL A 113 -13.73 -5.53 -5.30
CA VAL A 113 -13.04 -5.86 -6.58
C VAL A 113 -13.18 -4.70 -7.58
N LEU A 114 -14.38 -4.14 -7.74
CA LEU A 114 -14.62 -2.97 -8.59
C LEU A 114 -13.78 -1.76 -8.13
N ALA A 115 -13.73 -1.50 -6.82
CA ALA A 115 -12.92 -0.44 -6.24
C ALA A 115 -11.41 -0.67 -6.49
N GLY A 116 -10.94 -1.93 -6.40
CA GLY A 116 -9.56 -2.32 -6.71
C GLY A 116 -9.17 -2.06 -8.17
N ILE A 117 -10.04 -2.47 -9.11
CA ILE A 117 -9.87 -2.19 -10.56
C ILE A 117 -9.78 -0.68 -10.80
N GLY A 118 -10.67 0.10 -10.18
CA GLY A 118 -10.68 1.55 -10.28
C GLY A 118 -9.42 2.19 -9.69
N SER A 119 -8.95 1.70 -8.54
CA SER A 119 -7.73 2.20 -7.89
C SER A 119 -6.49 2.00 -8.75
N ALA A 120 -6.41 0.89 -9.48
CA ALA A 120 -5.35 0.63 -10.46
C ALA A 120 -5.33 1.68 -11.58
N ALA A 121 -6.51 2.04 -12.10
CA ALA A 121 -6.64 3.09 -13.10
C ALA A 121 -6.28 4.48 -12.56
N VAL A 122 -6.65 4.78 -11.30
CA VAL A 122 -6.31 6.06 -10.65
C VAL A 122 -4.80 6.21 -10.54
N ILE A 123 -4.09 5.22 -9.97
CA ILE A 123 -2.63 5.31 -9.80
C ILE A 123 -1.92 5.41 -11.14
N THR A 124 -2.29 4.57 -12.10
CA THR A 124 -1.67 4.57 -13.43
C THR A 124 -1.92 5.88 -14.17
N GLY A 125 -3.17 6.36 -14.17
CA GLY A 125 -3.53 7.64 -14.77
C GLY A 125 -2.91 8.84 -14.07
N ALA A 126 -2.81 8.81 -12.73
CA ALA A 126 -2.19 9.86 -11.92
C ALA A 126 -0.70 9.99 -12.21
N THR A 127 0.05 8.88 -12.14
CA THR A 127 1.51 8.88 -12.37
C THR A 127 1.86 9.28 -13.79
N ALA A 128 1.12 8.79 -14.80
CA ALA A 128 1.29 9.19 -16.18
C ALA A 128 0.94 10.68 -16.41
N THR A 129 -0.10 11.19 -15.73
CA THR A 129 -0.48 12.61 -15.79
C THR A 129 0.60 13.48 -15.15
N ILE A 130 1.14 13.12 -13.98
CA ILE A 130 2.24 13.86 -13.35
C ILE A 130 3.46 13.87 -14.27
N HIS A 131 3.78 12.73 -14.87
CA HIS A 131 4.92 12.63 -15.79
C HIS A 131 4.77 13.55 -17.02
N SER A 132 3.58 13.64 -17.61
CA SER A 132 3.32 14.40 -18.83
C SER A 132 3.04 15.89 -18.59
N ALA A 133 2.45 16.23 -17.42
CA ALA A 133 2.02 17.61 -17.14
C ALA A 133 3.09 18.45 -16.40
N PHE A 134 4.10 17.80 -15.78
CA PHE A 134 5.14 18.49 -15.02
C PHE A 134 6.53 18.14 -15.57
N GLU A 135 7.46 19.08 -15.50
CA GLU A 135 8.83 18.94 -16.01
C GLU A 135 9.88 19.32 -14.93
N GLY A 136 11.09 18.78 -15.08
CA GLY A 136 12.24 19.12 -14.24
C GLY A 136 11.94 19.09 -12.73
N PRO A 137 12.32 20.12 -11.96
CA PRO A 137 12.13 20.16 -10.50
C PRO A 137 10.65 20.15 -10.08
N SER A 138 9.72 20.62 -10.94
CA SER A 138 8.29 20.60 -10.63
C SER A 138 7.71 19.19 -10.67
N ARG A 139 8.18 18.34 -11.59
CA ARG A 139 7.83 16.91 -11.65
C ARG A 139 8.31 16.18 -10.41
N ALA A 140 9.55 16.41 -10.00
CA ALA A 140 10.10 15.81 -8.77
C ALA A 140 9.28 16.18 -7.52
N ARG A 141 8.87 17.46 -7.40
CA ARG A 141 8.01 17.92 -6.30
C ARG A 141 6.61 17.30 -6.36
N ALA A 142 6.02 17.14 -7.54
CA ALA A 142 4.71 16.52 -7.70
C ALA A 142 4.73 15.04 -7.30
N PHE A 143 5.77 14.27 -7.70
CA PHE A 143 5.95 12.88 -7.25
C PHE A 143 6.25 12.79 -5.75
N ALA A 144 7.03 13.70 -5.18
CA ALA A 144 7.25 13.75 -3.75
C ALA A 144 5.95 14.00 -2.97
N ALA A 145 5.10 14.93 -3.43
CA ALA A 145 3.78 15.16 -2.83
C ALA A 145 2.87 13.94 -3.00
N PHE A 146 2.89 13.28 -4.15
CA PHE A 146 2.13 12.04 -4.40
C PHE A 146 2.55 10.91 -3.43
N GLY A 147 3.85 10.68 -3.26
CA GLY A 147 4.38 9.71 -2.30
C GLY A 147 4.06 10.05 -0.84
N MET A 148 4.15 11.34 -0.47
CA MET A 148 3.79 11.81 0.87
C MET A 148 2.31 11.56 1.18
N VAL A 149 1.41 11.89 0.26
CA VAL A 149 -0.04 11.67 0.41
C VAL A 149 -0.37 10.18 0.45
N ASN A 150 0.35 9.35 -0.32
CA ASN A 150 0.23 7.89 -0.22
C ASN A 150 0.56 7.40 1.20
N GLY A 151 1.68 7.84 1.75
CA GLY A 151 2.07 7.51 3.13
C GLY A 151 1.08 8.01 4.17
N LEU A 152 0.56 9.24 4.01
CA LEU A 152 -0.47 9.81 4.89
C LEU A 152 -1.76 9.00 4.86
N GLY A 153 -2.24 8.60 3.67
CA GLY A 153 -3.43 7.78 3.52
C GLY A 153 -3.27 6.41 4.20
N LEU A 154 -2.11 5.76 3.99
CA LEU A 154 -1.80 4.47 4.60
C LEU A 154 -1.74 4.58 6.14
N ALA A 155 -1.07 5.60 6.65
CA ALA A 155 -0.92 5.83 8.08
C ALA A 155 -2.25 6.22 8.76
N ALA A 156 -3.06 7.06 8.12
CA ALA A 156 -4.34 7.50 8.66
C ALA A 156 -5.43 6.41 8.57
N GLY A 157 -5.27 5.44 7.66
CA GLY A 157 -6.29 4.43 7.34
C GLY A 157 -6.87 3.74 8.56
N PRO A 158 -6.09 3.00 9.35
CA PRO A 158 -6.60 2.27 10.50
C PRO A 158 -7.23 3.18 11.56
N SER A 159 -6.58 4.30 11.86
CA SER A 159 -7.03 5.22 12.92
C SER A 159 -8.32 5.94 12.54
N LEU A 160 -8.39 6.50 11.32
CA LEU A 160 -9.59 7.18 10.84
C LEU A 160 -10.75 6.20 10.68
N SER A 161 -10.49 5.02 10.12
CA SER A 161 -11.51 3.98 9.98
C SER A 161 -11.99 3.48 11.34
N GLY A 162 -11.09 3.27 12.31
CA GLY A 162 -11.45 2.86 13.66
C GLY A 162 -12.38 3.86 14.35
N VAL A 163 -12.08 5.16 14.24
CA VAL A 163 -12.96 6.24 14.78
C VAL A 163 -14.31 6.24 14.06
N LEU A 164 -14.33 6.18 12.74
CA LEU A 164 -15.58 6.15 11.96
C LEU A 164 -16.44 4.94 12.31
N ILE A 165 -15.83 3.76 12.44
CA ILE A 165 -16.53 2.52 12.81
C ILE A 165 -17.11 2.63 14.22
N GLY A 166 -16.34 3.16 15.17
CA GLY A 166 -16.79 3.33 16.55
C GLY A 166 -17.95 4.32 16.70
N LEU A 167 -18.03 5.36 15.86
CA LEU A 167 -19.06 6.40 15.95
C LEU A 167 -20.27 6.13 15.05
N LEU A 168 -20.06 5.61 13.84
CA LEU A 168 -21.07 5.59 12.77
C LEU A 168 -21.23 4.20 12.14
N GLY A 169 -20.48 3.20 12.60
CA GLY A 169 -20.46 1.86 12.03
C GLY A 169 -19.54 1.72 10.80
N TRP A 170 -19.30 0.49 10.38
CA TRP A 170 -18.35 0.15 9.33
C TRP A 170 -18.70 0.73 7.95
N ARG A 171 -19.99 0.93 7.65
CA ARG A 171 -20.46 1.51 6.39
C ARG A 171 -19.96 2.95 6.19
N ALA A 172 -19.80 3.70 7.28
CA ALA A 172 -19.34 5.08 7.24
C ALA A 172 -17.96 5.24 6.60
N VAL A 173 -17.09 4.24 6.72
CA VAL A 173 -15.77 4.23 6.07
C VAL A 173 -15.91 4.36 4.56
N PHE A 174 -16.79 3.58 3.96
CA PHE A 174 -17.02 3.59 2.51
C PHE A 174 -17.80 4.85 2.06
N VAL A 175 -18.70 5.37 2.89
CA VAL A 175 -19.38 6.64 2.61
C VAL A 175 -18.36 7.79 2.53
N VAL A 176 -17.44 7.87 3.49
CA VAL A 176 -16.38 8.90 3.47
C VAL A 176 -15.48 8.76 2.23
N HIS A 177 -15.10 7.53 1.86
CA HIS A 177 -14.36 7.30 0.63
C HIS A 177 -15.12 7.82 -0.60
N ALA A 178 -16.42 7.50 -0.71
CA ALA A 178 -17.25 7.96 -1.83
C ALA A 178 -17.35 9.48 -1.88
N VAL A 179 -17.57 10.14 -0.75
CA VAL A 179 -17.70 11.62 -0.68
C VAL A 179 -16.42 12.32 -1.11
N VAL A 180 -15.27 11.89 -0.59
CA VAL A 180 -13.98 12.48 -0.95
C VAL A 180 -13.66 12.25 -2.44
N LEU A 181 -13.95 11.05 -2.94
CA LEU A 181 -13.71 10.72 -4.34
C LEU A 181 -14.68 11.41 -5.30
N LEU A 182 -15.91 11.72 -4.89
CA LEU A 182 -16.84 12.55 -5.67
C LEU A 182 -16.29 13.97 -5.88
N ALA A 183 -15.64 14.54 -4.87
CA ALA A 183 -14.93 15.81 -5.03
C ALA A 183 -13.76 15.71 -6.03
N ALA A 184 -12.97 14.63 -5.96
CA ALA A 184 -11.92 14.36 -6.93
C ALA A 184 -12.48 14.13 -8.34
N LEU A 185 -13.62 13.44 -8.48
CA LEU A 185 -14.30 13.19 -9.75
C LEU A 185 -14.77 14.50 -10.40
N ALA A 186 -15.34 15.40 -9.62
CA ALA A 186 -15.74 16.72 -10.11
C ALA A 186 -14.54 17.51 -10.69
N GLY A 187 -13.39 17.47 -9.97
CA GLY A 187 -12.14 18.11 -10.41
C GLY A 187 -11.45 17.42 -11.60
N SER A 188 -11.68 16.12 -11.78
CA SER A 188 -10.99 15.31 -12.81
C SER A 188 -11.34 15.71 -14.27
N ARG A 189 -12.40 16.49 -14.46
CA ARG A 189 -12.73 17.08 -15.78
C ARG A 189 -11.58 17.91 -16.36
N ALA A 190 -10.80 18.55 -15.50
CA ALA A 190 -9.61 19.31 -15.91
C ALA A 190 -8.51 18.39 -16.47
N LEU A 191 -8.37 17.17 -15.93
CA LEU A 191 -7.37 16.20 -16.40
C LEU A 191 -7.72 15.62 -17.77
N ARG A 192 -9.01 15.45 -18.06
CA ARG A 192 -9.48 14.92 -19.36
C ARG A 192 -9.14 15.81 -20.56
N ARG A 193 -8.88 17.09 -20.32
CA ARG A 193 -8.54 18.09 -21.34
C ARG A 193 -7.04 18.14 -21.65
N LEU A 194 -6.21 17.43 -20.89
CA LEU A 194 -4.78 17.40 -21.16
C LEU A 194 -4.48 16.69 -22.49
N PRO A 195 -3.50 17.21 -23.27
CA PRO A 195 -3.11 16.60 -24.55
C PRO A 195 -2.72 15.13 -24.34
N ARG A 196 -3.04 14.31 -25.34
CA ARG A 196 -2.54 12.94 -25.41
C ARG A 196 -1.07 13.01 -25.78
N THR A 197 -0.17 12.91 -24.83
CA THR A 197 1.23 12.61 -25.12
C THR A 197 1.31 11.15 -25.52
N ALA A 198 1.55 10.87 -26.78
CA ALA A 198 1.94 9.53 -27.22
C ALA A 198 3.23 9.18 -26.47
N LEU A 199 3.14 8.28 -25.49
CA LEU A 199 4.32 7.64 -24.96
C LEU A 199 4.98 6.94 -26.13
N ALA A 200 6.29 7.12 -26.28
CA ALA A 200 7.04 6.63 -27.44
C ALA A 200 6.70 5.16 -27.69
N SER A 201 6.12 4.91 -28.86
CA SER A 201 5.76 3.56 -29.32
C SER A 201 7.01 2.70 -29.30
N GLY A 202 7.11 1.75 -28.35
CA GLY A 202 8.26 0.85 -28.26
C GLY A 202 8.80 0.58 -26.86
N SER A 203 8.37 1.30 -25.80
CA SER A 203 8.75 0.91 -24.44
C SER A 203 8.05 -0.41 -24.08
N ARG A 204 8.82 -1.49 -23.94
CA ARG A 204 8.30 -2.73 -23.39
C ARG A 204 7.78 -2.42 -21.98
N LEU A 205 6.48 -2.56 -21.76
CA LEU A 205 5.82 -2.33 -20.46
C LEU A 205 6.45 -3.19 -19.33
N PHE A 206 7.13 -4.28 -19.70
CA PHE A 206 7.85 -5.18 -18.83
C PHE A 206 9.22 -5.51 -19.41
N ASP A 207 10.27 -4.95 -18.83
CA ASP A 207 11.63 -5.41 -19.08
C ASP A 207 12.14 -6.20 -17.87
N VAL A 208 11.79 -7.50 -17.84
CA VAL A 208 12.26 -8.43 -16.78
C VAL A 208 13.79 -8.51 -16.77
N GLY A 209 14.46 -8.09 -17.87
CA GLY A 209 15.91 -8.00 -17.94
C GLY A 209 16.51 -7.06 -16.90
N LEU A 210 15.77 -6.07 -16.44
CA LEU A 210 16.19 -5.18 -15.34
C LEU A 210 16.43 -5.92 -14.02
N LEU A 211 15.73 -7.03 -13.77
CA LEU A 211 15.92 -7.86 -12.57
C LEU A 211 17.26 -8.61 -12.58
N ARG A 212 17.95 -8.70 -13.72
CA ARG A 212 19.31 -9.25 -13.80
C ARG A 212 20.35 -8.29 -13.25
N ASN A 213 20.02 -7.00 -13.11
CA ASN A 213 20.89 -6.03 -12.44
C ASN A 213 20.81 -6.25 -10.93
N PRO A 214 21.92 -6.66 -10.27
CA PRO A 214 21.90 -6.98 -8.84
C PRO A 214 21.58 -5.77 -7.96
N GLY A 215 21.96 -4.55 -8.38
CA GLY A 215 21.64 -3.32 -7.64
C GLY A 215 20.16 -2.96 -7.70
N PHE A 216 19.55 -3.08 -8.88
CA PHE A 216 18.13 -2.86 -9.04
C PHE A 216 17.31 -3.92 -8.28
N LEU A 217 17.68 -5.20 -8.42
CA LEU A 217 17.00 -6.28 -7.71
C LEU A 217 17.12 -6.13 -6.19
N ALA A 218 18.30 -5.75 -5.67
CA ALA A 218 18.45 -5.46 -4.24
C ALA A 218 17.45 -4.40 -3.76
N MET A 219 17.29 -3.30 -4.52
CA MET A 219 16.32 -2.25 -4.16
C MET A 219 14.86 -2.72 -4.24
N VAL A 220 14.52 -3.64 -5.16
CA VAL A 220 13.18 -4.25 -5.27
C VAL A 220 12.84 -5.10 -4.04
N LEU A 221 13.80 -5.76 -3.40
CA LEU A 221 13.57 -6.58 -2.21
C LEU A 221 13.11 -5.76 -0.99
N ILE A 222 13.44 -4.48 -0.92
CA ILE A 222 13.11 -3.64 0.24
C ILE A 222 11.61 -3.38 0.37
N PRO A 223 10.88 -2.88 -0.65
CA PRO A 223 9.43 -2.76 -0.57
C PRO A 223 8.73 -4.12 -0.39
N VAL A 224 9.29 -5.23 -0.92
CA VAL A 224 8.77 -6.58 -0.64
C VAL A 224 8.90 -6.92 0.85
N ALA A 225 10.04 -6.64 1.47
CA ALA A 225 10.22 -6.83 2.92
C ALA A 225 9.28 -5.94 3.74
N GLY A 226 9.04 -4.70 3.30
CA GLY A 226 8.05 -3.80 3.88
C GLY A 226 6.62 -4.34 3.80
N ALA A 227 6.25 -4.95 2.67
CA ALA A 227 4.96 -5.62 2.51
C ALA A 227 4.78 -6.74 3.54
N VAL A 228 5.80 -7.60 3.68
CA VAL A 228 5.79 -8.73 4.64
C VAL A 228 5.76 -8.25 6.08
N GLY A 229 6.67 -7.35 6.47
CA GLY A 229 6.92 -7.00 7.87
C GLY A 229 6.13 -5.80 8.39
N PHE A 230 5.43 -5.04 7.52
CA PHE A 230 4.63 -3.89 7.93
C PHE A 230 3.19 -3.96 7.41
N VAL A 231 2.97 -4.13 6.09
CA VAL A 231 1.62 -4.01 5.51
C VAL A 231 0.70 -5.15 6.01
N THR A 232 1.23 -6.34 6.22
CA THR A 232 0.47 -7.45 6.83
C THR A 232 0.00 -7.11 8.24
N PHE A 233 0.88 -6.54 9.08
CA PHE A 233 0.49 -6.09 10.43
C PHE A 233 -0.43 -4.88 10.37
N LEU A 234 -0.20 -3.92 9.47
CA LEU A 234 -1.10 -2.79 9.28
C LEU A 234 -2.54 -3.24 9.00
N THR A 235 -2.67 -4.34 8.24
CA THR A 235 -3.97 -4.91 7.86
C THR A 235 -4.62 -5.70 9.00
N TYR A 236 -3.87 -6.57 9.67
CA TYR A 236 -4.47 -7.56 10.60
C TYR A 236 -4.25 -7.28 12.08
N LEU A 237 -3.30 -6.42 12.46
CA LEU A 237 -3.07 -6.08 13.87
C LEU A 237 -4.31 -5.46 14.55
N PRO A 238 -5.13 -4.60 13.88
CA PRO A 238 -6.36 -4.12 14.49
C PRO A 238 -7.32 -5.25 14.89
N ALA A 239 -7.48 -6.27 14.04
CA ALA A 239 -8.31 -7.44 14.33
C ALA A 239 -7.69 -8.28 15.47
N ALA A 240 -6.37 -8.46 15.46
CA ALA A 240 -5.66 -9.15 16.54
C ALA A 240 -5.81 -8.45 17.90
N LEU A 241 -5.72 -7.11 17.94
CA LEU A 241 -5.95 -6.33 19.16
C LEU A 241 -7.39 -6.48 19.69
N GLN A 242 -8.37 -6.54 18.78
CA GLN A 242 -9.77 -6.76 19.14
C GLN A 242 -9.98 -8.18 19.68
N ALA A 243 -9.42 -9.20 19.01
CA ALA A 243 -9.55 -10.61 19.40
C ALA A 243 -8.85 -10.92 20.73
N ILE A 244 -7.60 -10.46 20.91
CA ILE A 244 -6.71 -10.84 22.01
C ILE A 244 -6.95 -9.98 23.25
N HIS A 245 -7.05 -8.67 23.08
CA HIS A 245 -7.14 -7.72 24.19
C HIS A 245 -8.53 -7.06 24.35
N GLY A 246 -9.52 -7.44 23.52
CA GLY A 246 -10.87 -6.91 23.61
C GLY A 246 -10.98 -5.40 23.26
N PHE A 247 -10.06 -4.85 22.48
CA PHE A 247 -10.14 -3.46 22.05
C PHE A 247 -11.40 -3.22 21.22
N THR A 248 -12.00 -2.04 21.37
CA THR A 248 -12.96 -1.54 20.38
C THR A 248 -12.25 -1.21 19.07
N ALA A 249 -12.98 -1.17 17.96
CA ALA A 249 -12.42 -0.75 16.66
C ALA A 249 -11.76 0.64 16.73
N GLY A 250 -12.37 1.58 17.44
CA GLY A 250 -11.82 2.92 17.70
C GLY A 250 -10.53 2.88 18.50
N GLY A 251 -10.49 2.09 19.58
CA GLY A 251 -9.30 1.90 20.42
C GLY A 251 -8.15 1.25 19.64
N ALA A 252 -8.43 0.17 18.90
CA ALA A 252 -7.44 -0.49 18.04
C ALA A 252 -6.92 0.47 16.96
N GLY A 253 -7.81 1.20 16.28
CA GLY A 253 -7.42 2.19 15.27
C GLY A 253 -6.57 3.33 15.84
N THR A 254 -6.88 3.80 17.06
CA THR A 254 -6.07 4.83 17.73
C THR A 254 -4.68 4.29 18.09
N LEU A 255 -4.60 3.06 18.60
CA LEU A 255 -3.31 2.43 18.92
C LEU A 255 -2.45 2.25 17.66
N MET A 256 -3.05 2.03 16.49
CA MET A 256 -2.31 1.94 15.21
C MET A 256 -1.55 3.21 14.86
N LEU A 257 -1.86 4.38 15.44
CA LEU A 257 -1.05 5.60 15.29
C LEU A 257 0.41 5.37 15.72
N VAL A 258 0.63 4.54 16.75
CA VAL A 258 1.98 4.19 17.22
C VAL A 258 2.80 3.54 16.11
N MET A 259 2.18 2.71 15.28
CA MET A 259 2.81 2.02 14.17
C MET A 259 2.94 2.91 12.91
N THR A 260 1.97 3.80 12.69
CA THR A 260 1.90 4.58 11.44
C THR A 260 2.63 5.92 11.54
N LEU A 261 2.75 6.53 12.73
CA LEU A 261 3.46 7.78 12.93
C LEU A 261 4.94 7.71 12.50
N PRO A 262 5.71 6.65 12.82
CA PRO A 262 7.08 6.50 12.32
C PRO A 262 7.18 6.48 10.79
N VAL A 263 6.18 5.97 10.08
CA VAL A 263 6.17 5.98 8.60
C VAL A 263 6.20 7.41 8.05
N LEU A 264 5.52 8.35 8.73
CA LEU A 264 5.47 9.76 8.34
C LEU A 264 6.75 10.52 8.73
N LEU A 265 7.30 10.20 9.90
CA LEU A 265 8.44 10.92 10.48
C LEU A 265 9.78 10.44 9.93
N ALA A 266 9.88 9.16 9.52
CA ALA A 266 11.14 8.59 9.07
C ALA A 266 11.71 9.22 7.78
N PRO A 267 10.95 9.47 6.71
CA PRO A 267 11.50 10.05 5.47
C PRO A 267 12.17 11.42 5.67
N PRO A 268 11.53 12.43 6.30
CA PRO A 268 12.19 13.71 6.54
C PRO A 268 13.40 13.60 7.49
N LEU A 269 13.34 12.68 8.47
CA LEU A 269 14.46 12.41 9.36
C LEU A 269 15.65 11.84 8.59
N VAL A 270 15.43 10.80 7.78
CA VAL A 270 16.46 10.18 6.93
C VAL A 270 17.09 11.23 6.00
N HIS A 271 16.25 12.07 5.38
CA HIS A 271 16.75 13.15 4.51
C HIS A 271 17.69 14.09 5.25
N ARG A 272 17.30 14.55 6.46
CA ARG A 272 18.14 15.43 7.30
C ARG A 272 19.44 14.75 7.75
N VAL A 273 19.36 13.48 8.16
CA VAL A 273 20.53 12.71 8.62
C VAL A 273 21.51 12.49 7.47
N ARG A 274 21.04 12.09 6.30
CA ARG A 274 21.89 11.90 5.11
C ARG A 274 22.53 13.19 4.61
N ALA A 275 21.83 14.31 4.71
CA ALA A 275 22.39 15.62 4.37
C ALA A 275 23.57 16.01 5.28
N ARG A 276 23.56 15.59 6.56
CA ARG A 276 24.65 15.85 7.52
C ARG A 276 25.74 14.78 7.48
N HIS A 277 25.39 13.56 7.11
CA HIS A 277 26.28 12.39 7.11
C HIS A 277 26.26 11.69 5.74
N PRO A 278 27.04 12.17 4.74
CA PRO A 278 27.06 11.61 3.38
C PRO A 278 27.48 10.12 3.29
N ARG A 279 28.11 9.60 4.37
CA ARG A 279 28.48 8.16 4.45
C ARG A 279 27.27 7.23 4.62
N ILE A 280 26.09 7.76 5.00
CA ILE A 280 24.85 7.00 5.14
C ILE A 280 24.24 6.88 3.73
N ASP A 281 24.59 5.82 3.04
CA ASP A 281 24.08 5.51 1.71
C ASP A 281 22.70 4.80 1.78
N ALA A 282 22.14 4.45 0.62
CA ALA A 282 20.88 3.74 0.54
C ALA A 282 20.97 2.33 1.12
N GLY A 283 22.15 1.70 1.06
CA GLY A 283 22.40 0.37 1.62
C GLY A 283 22.26 0.36 3.14
N VAL A 284 22.86 1.34 3.81
CA VAL A 284 22.78 1.49 5.28
C VAL A 284 21.33 1.73 5.71
N VAL A 285 20.60 2.62 5.03
CA VAL A 285 19.19 2.91 5.33
C VAL A 285 18.32 1.67 5.14
N SER A 286 18.53 0.94 4.04
CA SER A 286 17.79 -0.30 3.75
C SER A 286 18.08 -1.39 4.76
N LEU A 287 19.34 -1.54 5.19
CA LEU A 287 19.72 -2.51 6.22
C LEU A 287 19.09 -2.17 7.58
N ALA A 288 19.12 -0.90 7.98
CA ALA A 288 18.45 -0.44 9.20
C ALA A 288 16.95 -0.73 9.16
N ALA A 289 16.29 -0.50 8.00
CA ALA A 289 14.89 -0.82 7.81
C ALA A 289 14.61 -2.33 7.98
N LEU A 290 15.42 -3.19 7.36
CA LEU A 290 15.28 -4.65 7.48
C LEU A 290 15.48 -5.13 8.92
N VAL A 291 16.46 -4.59 9.64
CA VAL A 291 16.69 -4.90 11.07
C VAL A 291 15.47 -4.49 11.90
N CYS A 292 14.91 -3.31 11.66
CA CYS A 292 13.68 -2.87 12.34
C CYS A 292 12.52 -3.85 12.08
N LEU A 293 12.32 -4.33 10.85
CA LEU A 293 11.26 -5.28 10.52
C LEU A 293 11.47 -6.65 11.19
N VAL A 294 12.71 -7.16 11.25
CA VAL A 294 13.02 -8.41 11.95
C VAL A 294 12.74 -8.28 13.45
N LEU A 295 13.21 -7.20 14.07
CA LEU A 295 12.98 -6.94 15.49
C LEU A 295 11.49 -6.74 15.80
N ALA A 296 10.75 -6.08 14.91
CA ALA A 296 9.30 -5.95 15.03
C ALA A 296 8.60 -7.31 14.99
N ALA A 297 8.92 -8.17 14.02
CA ALA A 297 8.36 -9.52 13.93
C ALA A 297 8.65 -10.34 15.19
N ALA A 298 9.88 -10.27 15.72
CA ALA A 298 10.25 -10.90 16.98
C ALA A 298 9.47 -10.33 18.18
N GLY A 299 9.29 -9.01 18.22
CA GLY A 299 8.60 -8.34 19.31
C GLY A 299 7.09 -8.63 19.35
N PHE A 300 6.45 -8.90 18.20
CA PHE A 300 5.02 -9.24 18.15
C PHE A 300 4.68 -10.61 18.76
N PHE A 301 5.66 -11.44 19.11
CA PHE A 301 5.41 -12.61 19.96
C PHE A 301 4.93 -12.23 21.38
N ALA A 302 5.08 -10.97 21.78
CA ALA A 302 4.49 -10.44 23.02
C ALA A 302 2.97 -10.17 22.91
N LEU A 303 2.36 -10.28 21.72
CA LEU A 303 0.93 -10.09 21.52
C LEU A 303 0.16 -11.33 22.00
N ARG A 304 -0.10 -11.39 23.32
CA ARG A 304 -0.75 -12.49 24.04
C ARG A 304 -1.69 -11.91 25.09
N PRO A 305 -2.77 -12.64 25.49
CA PRO A 305 -3.73 -12.15 26.49
C PRO A 305 -3.09 -11.84 27.85
N GLU A 306 -2.08 -12.63 28.26
CA GLU A 306 -1.42 -12.48 29.56
C GLU A 306 -0.37 -11.36 29.59
N VAL A 307 0.05 -10.89 28.41
CA VAL A 307 1.08 -9.85 28.27
C VAL A 307 0.42 -8.51 28.08
N PRO A 308 0.73 -7.51 28.91
CA PRO A 308 0.20 -6.18 28.74
C PRO A 308 0.50 -5.58 27.37
N VAL A 309 -0.51 -4.96 26.75
CA VAL A 309 -0.44 -4.45 25.35
C VAL A 309 0.71 -3.46 25.09
N TRP A 310 1.19 -2.73 26.10
CA TRP A 310 2.31 -1.79 25.92
C TRP A 310 3.62 -2.45 25.49
N TRP A 311 3.79 -3.77 25.70
CA TRP A 311 4.94 -4.51 25.17
C TRP A 311 4.93 -4.58 23.64
N THR A 312 3.78 -4.38 23.00
CA THR A 312 3.66 -4.32 21.54
C THR A 312 3.98 -2.94 20.95
N VAL A 313 4.10 -1.89 21.79
CA VAL A 313 4.39 -0.52 21.37
C VAL A 313 5.74 -0.43 20.63
N LEU A 314 6.80 -1.01 21.20
CA LEU A 314 8.12 -1.01 20.56
C LEU A 314 8.12 -1.78 19.23
N PRO A 315 7.59 -3.00 19.12
CA PRO A 315 7.39 -3.66 17.84
C PRO A 315 6.61 -2.84 16.81
N MET A 316 5.56 -2.14 17.21
CA MET A 316 4.79 -1.27 16.32
C MET A 316 5.64 -0.10 15.79
N ILE A 317 6.40 0.56 16.66
CA ILE A 317 7.33 1.64 16.27
C ILE A 317 8.38 1.10 15.28
N LEU A 318 8.95 -0.06 15.56
CA LEU A 318 9.96 -0.69 14.72
C LEU A 318 9.40 -1.10 13.36
N ALA A 319 8.20 -1.67 13.32
CA ALA A 319 7.54 -1.99 12.05
C ALA A 319 7.31 -0.75 11.19
N GLY A 320 6.78 0.31 11.79
CA GLY A 320 6.58 1.60 11.10
C GLY A 320 7.89 2.24 10.63
N ALA A 321 8.93 2.22 11.46
CA ALA A 321 10.26 2.70 11.09
C ALA A 321 10.86 1.86 9.95
N GLY A 322 10.74 0.54 10.01
CA GLY A 322 11.22 -0.38 8.98
C GLY A 322 10.60 -0.14 7.61
N PHE A 323 9.34 0.26 7.57
CA PHE A 323 8.66 0.64 6.33
C PHE A 323 8.98 2.10 5.92
N GLY A 324 9.03 3.02 6.88
CA GLY A 324 9.19 4.45 6.62
C GLY A 324 10.61 4.87 6.23
N LEU A 325 11.65 4.29 6.85
CA LEU A 325 13.05 4.66 6.61
C LEU A 325 13.46 4.60 5.12
N PRO A 326 13.12 3.54 4.34
CA PRO A 326 13.53 3.42 2.96
C PRO A 326 12.68 4.24 1.97
N LEU A 327 11.55 4.81 2.41
CA LEU A 327 10.67 5.57 1.52
C LEU A 327 11.40 6.74 0.87
N GLY A 328 11.30 6.83 -0.46
CA GLY A 328 11.99 7.84 -1.27
C GLY A 328 13.48 7.55 -1.51
N VAL A 329 14.17 6.89 -0.58
CA VAL A 329 15.59 6.53 -0.74
C VAL A 329 15.74 5.36 -1.71
N VAL A 330 14.90 4.33 -1.54
CA VAL A 330 14.91 3.13 -2.39
C VAL A 330 14.52 3.47 -3.82
N ASP A 331 13.49 4.29 -4.01
CA ASP A 331 13.01 4.68 -5.35
C ASP A 331 14.12 5.40 -6.14
N GLY A 332 14.76 6.39 -5.53
CA GLY A 332 15.88 7.10 -6.15
C GLY A 332 17.09 6.21 -6.42
N SER A 333 17.39 5.30 -5.48
CA SER A 333 18.54 4.39 -5.61
C SER A 333 18.30 3.30 -6.65
N ALA A 334 17.09 2.75 -6.73
CA ALA A 334 16.72 1.77 -7.75
C ALA A 334 16.93 2.33 -9.16
N LEU A 335 16.49 3.58 -9.39
CA LEU A 335 16.63 4.25 -10.68
C LEU A 335 18.10 4.57 -11.01
N SER A 336 18.97 4.75 -10.01
CA SER A 336 20.41 4.99 -10.25
C SER A 336 21.19 3.76 -10.75
N PHE A 337 20.60 2.55 -10.66
CA PHE A 337 21.17 1.30 -11.16
C PHE A 337 20.76 0.98 -12.59
N VAL A 338 19.92 1.82 -13.21
CA VAL A 338 19.42 1.58 -14.57
C VAL A 338 19.67 2.79 -15.46
N PRO A 339 19.84 2.60 -16.79
CA PRO A 339 19.98 3.71 -17.74
C PRO A 339 18.78 4.65 -17.68
N ALA A 340 19.02 5.95 -17.88
CA ALA A 340 17.98 7.00 -17.79
C ALA A 340 16.79 6.73 -18.72
N GLU A 341 17.07 6.15 -19.91
CA GLU A 341 16.07 5.80 -20.94
C GLU A 341 15.09 4.72 -20.48
N ARG A 342 15.48 3.90 -19.48
CA ARG A 342 14.67 2.81 -18.91
C ARG A 342 14.09 3.14 -17.54
N SER A 343 14.30 4.35 -17.04
CA SER A 343 13.87 4.75 -15.69
C SER A 343 12.36 4.61 -15.48
N GLY A 344 11.54 4.90 -16.50
CA GLY A 344 10.09 4.72 -16.45
C GLY A 344 9.68 3.24 -16.27
N THR A 345 10.27 2.34 -17.06
CA THR A 345 10.04 0.89 -16.95
C THR A 345 10.51 0.35 -15.60
N ALA A 346 11.67 0.83 -15.11
CA ALA A 346 12.19 0.45 -13.80
C ALA A 346 11.28 0.90 -12.65
N ALA A 347 10.76 2.13 -12.69
CA ALA A 347 9.80 2.63 -11.72
C ALA A 347 8.48 1.82 -11.74
N GLY A 348 8.00 1.48 -12.93
CA GLY A 348 6.83 0.62 -13.10
C GLY A 348 7.03 -0.77 -12.50
N LEU A 349 8.18 -1.39 -12.76
CA LEU A 349 8.53 -2.70 -12.24
C LEU A 349 8.70 -2.69 -10.70
N LEU A 350 9.33 -1.65 -10.14
CA LEU A 350 9.47 -1.47 -8.70
C LEU A 350 8.08 -1.36 -8.02
N ASN A 351 7.18 -0.57 -8.59
CA ASN A 351 5.83 -0.43 -8.06
C ASN A 351 5.00 -1.72 -8.21
N PHE A 352 5.18 -2.45 -9.30
CA PHE A 352 4.55 -3.77 -9.47
C PHE A 352 4.93 -4.72 -8.35
N PHE A 353 6.24 -4.84 -8.03
CA PHE A 353 6.69 -5.68 -6.93
C PHE A 353 6.22 -5.17 -5.57
N ARG A 354 6.17 -3.85 -5.36
CA ARG A 354 5.64 -3.24 -4.13
C ARG A 354 4.18 -3.65 -3.92
N ILE A 355 3.30 -3.31 -4.84
CA ILE A 355 1.85 -3.53 -4.73
C ILE A 355 1.51 -5.03 -4.80
N GLY A 356 2.15 -5.76 -5.71
CA GLY A 356 1.94 -7.20 -5.86
C GLY A 356 2.34 -7.99 -4.63
N SER A 357 3.45 -7.62 -3.97
CA SER A 357 3.85 -8.26 -2.71
C SER A 357 2.90 -7.91 -1.56
N GLU A 358 2.40 -6.67 -1.48
CA GLU A 358 1.37 -6.30 -0.50
C GLU A 358 0.15 -7.20 -0.63
N ALA A 359 -0.42 -7.33 -1.83
CA ALA A 359 -1.56 -8.20 -2.07
C ALA A 359 -1.28 -9.67 -1.74
N LEU A 360 -0.12 -10.18 -2.17
CA LEU A 360 0.27 -11.58 -1.96
C LEU A 360 0.43 -11.90 -0.47
N PHE A 361 1.18 -11.09 0.28
CA PHE A 361 1.49 -11.42 1.67
C PHE A 361 0.33 -11.12 2.62
N VAL A 362 -0.53 -10.16 2.32
CA VAL A 362 -1.80 -9.96 3.04
C VAL A 362 -2.72 -11.17 2.84
N ALA A 363 -2.85 -11.69 1.62
CA ALA A 363 -3.62 -12.90 1.34
C ALA A 363 -3.02 -14.13 2.02
N LEU A 364 -1.70 -14.30 1.95
CA LEU A 364 -1.00 -15.44 2.56
C LEU A 364 -1.15 -15.42 4.09
N TYR A 365 -1.06 -14.26 4.73
CA TYR A 365 -1.32 -14.10 6.16
C TYR A 365 -2.71 -14.64 6.53
N ALA A 366 -3.75 -14.24 5.81
CA ALA A 366 -5.11 -14.69 6.06
C ALA A 366 -5.25 -16.21 5.93
N VAL A 367 -4.68 -16.78 4.86
CA VAL A 367 -4.73 -18.24 4.62
C VAL A 367 -4.03 -19.00 5.74
N VAL A 368 -2.82 -18.59 6.13
CA VAL A 368 -2.05 -19.26 7.19
C VAL A 368 -2.75 -19.11 8.54
N LEU A 369 -3.24 -17.92 8.89
CA LEU A 369 -3.97 -17.69 10.12
C LEU A 369 -5.23 -18.56 10.20
N THR A 370 -6.07 -18.55 9.17
CA THR A 370 -7.31 -19.35 9.14
C THR A 370 -7.02 -20.85 9.21
N ALA A 371 -6.01 -21.34 8.49
CA ALA A 371 -5.59 -22.73 8.57
C ALA A 371 -5.10 -23.10 9.97
N ALA A 372 -4.31 -22.22 10.61
CA ALA A 372 -3.81 -22.43 11.96
C ALA A 372 -4.92 -22.41 13.03
N VAL A 373 -5.95 -21.56 12.86
CA VAL A 373 -7.14 -21.58 13.73
C VAL A 373 -7.88 -22.92 13.59
N ARG A 374 -8.16 -23.35 12.34
CA ARG A 374 -8.89 -24.60 12.06
C ARG A 374 -8.16 -25.87 12.52
N ALA A 375 -6.84 -25.82 12.62
CA ALA A 375 -6.04 -26.94 13.09
C ALA A 375 -6.11 -27.15 14.62
N GLN A 376 -6.67 -26.20 15.38
CA GLN A 376 -6.76 -26.31 16.84
C GLN A 376 -7.98 -27.13 17.26
N PRO A 377 -7.86 -28.00 18.30
CA PRO A 377 -9.00 -28.74 18.85
C PRO A 377 -10.09 -27.79 19.38
N GLY A 378 -11.35 -28.14 19.19
CA GLY A 378 -12.49 -27.38 19.73
C GLY A 378 -12.87 -26.12 18.95
N THR A 379 -12.23 -25.82 17.81
CA THR A 379 -12.55 -24.65 16.99
C THR A 379 -13.65 -24.91 15.96
N VAL A 380 -14.16 -26.13 15.87
CA VAL A 380 -15.26 -26.49 14.95
C VAL A 380 -16.48 -25.63 15.27
N GLY A 381 -16.94 -24.85 14.28
CA GLY A 381 -18.08 -23.92 14.41
C GLY A 381 -17.71 -22.49 14.81
N ILE A 382 -16.51 -22.22 15.35
CA ILE A 382 -16.07 -20.87 15.74
C ILE A 382 -14.83 -20.39 14.95
N ALA A 383 -14.19 -21.29 14.18
CA ALA A 383 -12.92 -20.98 13.50
C ALA A 383 -12.99 -19.72 12.65
N ASP A 384 -14.09 -19.48 11.98
CA ASP A 384 -14.30 -18.37 11.08
C ASP A 384 -14.46 -17.05 11.84
N GLN A 385 -15.14 -17.09 13.00
CA GLN A 385 -15.29 -15.94 13.91
C GLN A 385 -13.95 -15.56 14.53
N VAL A 386 -13.17 -16.55 14.96
CA VAL A 386 -11.82 -16.33 15.50
C VAL A 386 -10.90 -15.74 14.45
N ALA A 387 -10.87 -16.31 13.25
CA ALA A 387 -10.06 -15.79 12.14
C ALA A 387 -10.46 -14.36 11.70
N ALA A 388 -11.74 -14.01 11.87
CA ALA A 388 -12.27 -12.68 11.64
C ALA A 388 -11.83 -11.66 12.71
N GLY A 389 -11.26 -12.11 13.82
CA GLY A 389 -10.84 -11.23 14.92
C GLY A 389 -11.96 -10.87 15.91
N GLN A 390 -13.04 -11.67 15.97
CA GLN A 390 -14.08 -11.46 16.99
C GLN A 390 -13.53 -11.67 18.40
N PRO A 391 -13.93 -10.84 19.38
CA PRO A 391 -13.44 -10.95 20.75
C PRO A 391 -13.96 -12.23 21.44
N GLY A 392 -13.25 -12.67 22.48
CA GLY A 392 -13.64 -13.83 23.30
C GLY A 392 -12.82 -15.11 23.07
N HIS A 393 -11.93 -15.13 22.08
CA HIS A 393 -11.10 -16.28 21.73
C HIS A 393 -9.61 -15.93 21.61
N GLY A 394 -9.10 -15.06 22.50
CA GLY A 394 -7.75 -14.52 22.45
C GLY A 394 -6.64 -15.56 22.42
N ASP A 395 -6.77 -16.64 23.23
CA ASP A 395 -5.79 -17.73 23.29
C ASP A 395 -5.70 -18.48 21.96
N VAL A 396 -6.86 -18.81 21.38
CA VAL A 396 -6.95 -19.50 20.08
C VAL A 396 -6.32 -18.65 18.98
N TYR A 397 -6.64 -17.35 18.97
CA TYR A 397 -6.07 -16.42 17.99
C TYR A 397 -4.55 -16.30 18.14
N THR A 398 -4.06 -16.19 19.39
CA THR A 398 -2.62 -16.07 19.69
C THR A 398 -1.85 -17.32 19.27
N GLN A 399 -2.38 -18.51 19.52
CA GLN A 399 -1.76 -19.76 19.07
C GLN A 399 -1.70 -19.82 17.54
N ALA A 400 -2.77 -19.42 16.85
CA ALA A 400 -2.83 -19.37 15.39
C ALA A 400 -1.90 -18.29 14.80
N LEU A 401 -1.65 -17.20 15.53
CA LEU A 401 -0.74 -16.13 15.11
C LEU A 401 0.74 -16.57 15.13
N THR A 402 1.09 -17.52 16.02
CA THR A 402 2.48 -17.96 16.19
C THR A 402 3.16 -18.45 14.90
N PRO A 403 2.61 -19.37 14.10
CA PRO A 403 3.22 -19.78 12.83
C PRO A 403 3.29 -18.65 11.80
N VAL A 404 2.35 -17.71 11.83
CA VAL A 404 2.37 -16.52 10.96
C VAL A 404 3.57 -15.64 11.29
N LEU A 405 3.82 -15.37 12.60
CA LEU A 405 4.96 -14.58 13.07
C LEU A 405 6.30 -15.20 12.66
N TRP A 406 6.42 -16.53 12.83
CA TRP A 406 7.61 -17.26 12.37
C TRP A 406 7.79 -17.13 10.86
N GLY A 407 6.73 -17.31 10.08
CA GLY A 407 6.76 -17.15 8.62
C GLY A 407 7.21 -15.75 8.20
N ILE A 408 6.66 -14.70 8.79
CA ILE A 408 7.06 -13.30 8.54
C ILE A 408 8.54 -13.10 8.89
N GLY A 409 8.97 -13.53 10.09
CA GLY A 409 10.35 -13.38 10.53
C GLY A 409 11.34 -14.06 9.58
N VAL A 410 11.09 -15.31 9.21
CA VAL A 410 11.93 -16.07 8.27
C VAL A 410 12.02 -15.39 6.91
N VAL A 411 10.88 -14.98 6.34
CA VAL A 411 10.85 -14.32 5.02
C VAL A 411 11.61 -12.99 5.05
N VAL A 412 11.42 -12.16 6.08
CA VAL A 412 12.14 -10.87 6.18
C VAL A 412 13.66 -11.09 6.34
N VAL A 413 14.09 -12.09 7.12
CA VAL A 413 15.50 -12.46 7.26
C VAL A 413 16.07 -12.92 5.92
N LEU A 414 15.38 -13.80 5.19
CA LEU A 414 15.82 -14.29 3.88
C LEU A 414 15.95 -13.14 2.86
N LEU A 415 14.97 -12.21 2.85
CA LEU A 415 15.03 -11.02 2.01
C LEU A 415 16.21 -10.12 2.41
N GLY A 416 16.48 -9.99 3.71
CA GLY A 416 17.61 -9.23 4.23
C GLY A 416 18.96 -9.81 3.82
N VAL A 417 19.15 -11.12 3.95
CA VAL A 417 20.37 -11.83 3.51
C VAL A 417 20.55 -11.66 2.00
N SER A 418 19.48 -11.85 1.22
CA SER A 418 19.49 -11.67 -0.23
C SER A 418 19.84 -10.24 -0.63
N PHE A 419 19.26 -9.25 0.05
CA PHE A 419 19.59 -7.84 -0.14
C PHE A 419 21.09 -7.58 0.06
N VAL A 420 21.65 -8.01 1.20
CA VAL A 420 23.09 -7.80 1.51
C VAL A 420 23.97 -8.44 0.44
N ALA A 421 23.66 -9.67 0.03
CA ALA A 421 24.44 -10.38 -1.00
C ALA A 421 24.41 -9.65 -2.35
N LEU A 422 23.22 -9.22 -2.80
CA LEU A 422 23.03 -8.52 -4.07
C LEU A 422 23.62 -7.11 -4.05
N TYR A 423 23.41 -6.37 -2.97
CA TYR A 423 23.89 -5.00 -2.85
C TYR A 423 25.42 -4.94 -2.81
N ARG A 424 26.09 -5.85 -2.06
CA ARG A 424 27.55 -5.98 -2.06
C ARG A 424 28.12 -6.29 -3.45
N ARG A 425 27.46 -7.18 -4.22
CA ARG A 425 27.84 -7.46 -5.62
C ARG A 425 27.72 -6.22 -6.50
N ALA A 426 26.63 -5.46 -6.35
CA ALA A 426 26.38 -4.26 -7.13
C ALA A 426 27.41 -3.15 -6.86
N VAL A 427 27.79 -2.95 -5.59
CA VAL A 427 28.80 -1.94 -5.19
C VAL A 427 30.20 -2.35 -5.65
N LYS A 428 30.53 -3.64 -5.62
CA LYS A 428 31.85 -4.15 -6.10
C LYS A 428 32.03 -4.01 -7.61
N ASN A 429 30.91 -4.02 -8.37
CA ASN A 429 30.92 -3.94 -9.84
C ASN A 429 30.80 -2.50 -10.38
N ARG A 430 30.71 -1.48 -9.50
CA ARG A 430 30.81 -0.06 -9.81
C ARG A 430 32.24 0.44 -9.65
#